data_9fe6cad0741ba0bf66bf0765ce5b44d8
#
_entry.id   9fe6cad0741ba0bf66bf0765ce5b44d8
#
_cell.length_a   1.000
_cell.length_b   1.000
_cell.length_c   1.000
_cell.angle_alpha   90.00
_cell.angle_beta   90.00
_cell.angle_gamma   90.00
#
_symmetry.space_group_name_H-M   'P 1'
#
loop_
_entity.id
_entity.type
_entity.pdbx_description
1 polymer ?
#
loop_
_entity_poly.entity_id
_entity_poly.type
_entity_poly.pdbx_seq_one_letter_code
_entity_poly.pdbx_strand_id
1 'polypeptide(L)'
;MNSIKDFENVYPSLAEEFKKIQQEQYELFASKMLDYGTGNISLGSTLEDPEDVKFSVTGIWLRCNDKINRLKNLLKRDGKNYVKGEGVEDSFIDISNYGIIALLVMRNKWKK
;
A
#
# COMPACT_ATOMS: atom_id res chain seq x y z
N MET A 1 -15.06 17.73 -20.22
CA MET A 1 -15.47 16.36 -19.95
C MET A 1 -15.09 15.96 -18.52
N ASN A 2 -16.02 15.38 -17.78
CA ASN A 2 -15.76 14.93 -16.42
C ASN A 2 -15.78 13.39 -16.40
N SER A 3 -14.62 12.78 -16.56
CA SER A 3 -14.48 11.33 -16.62
C SER A 3 -14.92 10.63 -15.33
N ILE A 4 -14.73 11.28 -14.19
CA ILE A 4 -15.15 10.72 -12.90
C ILE A 4 -16.66 10.66 -12.82
N LYS A 5 -17.34 11.73 -13.18
CA LYS A 5 -18.80 11.79 -13.19
C LYS A 5 -19.40 10.77 -14.15
N ASP A 6 -18.85 10.68 -15.34
CA ASP A 6 -19.29 9.71 -16.34
C ASP A 6 -19.10 8.28 -15.84
N PHE A 7 -17.93 7.98 -15.26
CA PHE A 7 -17.65 6.69 -14.67
C PHE A 7 -18.64 6.35 -13.53
N GLU A 8 -18.87 7.27 -12.63
CA GLU A 8 -19.77 7.05 -11.49
C GLU A 8 -21.22 6.86 -11.93
N ASN A 9 -21.61 7.49 -13.03
CA ASN A 9 -22.95 7.29 -13.59
C ASN A 9 -23.12 5.91 -14.22
N VAL A 10 -22.05 5.39 -14.85
CA VAL A 10 -22.08 4.07 -15.50
C VAL A 10 -21.91 2.93 -14.48
N TYR A 11 -21.04 3.13 -13.49
CA TYR A 11 -20.69 2.10 -12.51
C TYR A 11 -20.85 2.60 -11.06
N PRO A 12 -22.08 2.92 -10.63
CA PRO A 12 -22.27 3.56 -9.31
C PRO A 12 -21.83 2.69 -8.13
N SER A 13 -22.16 1.41 -8.14
CA SER A 13 -21.82 0.51 -7.05
C SER A 13 -20.31 0.27 -6.95
N LEU A 14 -19.67 0.10 -8.11
CA LEU A 14 -18.24 -0.08 -8.18
C LEU A 14 -17.50 1.14 -7.66
N ALA A 15 -17.94 2.33 -8.08
CA ALA A 15 -17.33 3.59 -7.65
C ALA A 15 -17.46 3.79 -6.14
N GLU A 16 -18.63 3.50 -5.59
CA GLU A 16 -18.89 3.61 -4.15
C GLU A 16 -17.96 2.68 -3.36
N GLU A 17 -17.86 1.42 -3.76
CA GLU A 17 -17.02 0.44 -3.05
C GLU A 17 -15.53 0.78 -3.19
N PHE A 18 -15.11 1.27 -4.34
CA PHE A 18 -13.73 1.71 -4.55
C PHE A 18 -13.33 2.78 -3.53
N LYS A 19 -14.17 3.80 -3.37
CA LYS A 19 -13.93 4.88 -2.39
C LYS A 19 -13.94 4.37 -0.96
N LYS A 20 -14.82 3.42 -0.66
CA LYS A 20 -14.89 2.81 0.67
C LYS A 20 -13.60 2.06 1.00
N ILE A 21 -13.08 1.28 0.05
CA ILE A 21 -11.82 0.56 0.20
C ILE A 21 -10.66 1.55 0.39
N GLN A 22 -10.64 2.65 -0.36
CA GLN A 22 -9.63 3.69 -0.19
C GLN A 22 -9.67 4.30 1.22
N GLN A 23 -10.85 4.50 1.77
CA GLN A 23 -10.99 5.03 3.13
C GLN A 23 -10.47 4.03 4.17
N GLU A 24 -10.81 2.77 4.02
CA GLU A 24 -10.32 1.70 4.91
C GLU A 24 -8.78 1.61 4.85
N GLN A 25 -8.25 1.67 3.65
CA GLN A 25 -6.82 1.65 3.38
C GLN A 25 -6.10 2.84 4.03
N TYR A 26 -6.71 4.01 3.96
CA TYR A 26 -6.17 5.23 4.55
C TYR A 26 -6.17 5.14 6.09
N GLU A 27 -7.25 4.64 6.68
CA GLU A 27 -7.34 4.46 8.13
C GLU A 27 -6.29 3.48 8.65
N LEU A 28 -6.08 2.37 7.93
CA LEU A 28 -5.06 1.41 8.28
C LEU A 28 -3.66 2.02 8.19
N PHE A 29 -3.39 2.76 7.12
CA PHE A 29 -2.14 3.47 6.92
C PHE A 29 -1.89 4.45 8.07
N ALA A 30 -2.88 5.25 8.44
CA ALA A 30 -2.76 6.22 9.52
C ALA A 30 -2.41 5.56 10.86
N SER A 31 -3.08 4.45 11.18
CA SER A 31 -2.82 3.69 12.41
C SER A 31 -1.40 3.15 12.44
N LYS A 32 -0.95 2.58 11.33
CA LYS A 32 0.43 2.06 11.23
C LYS A 32 1.47 3.17 11.34
N MET A 33 1.19 4.33 10.75
CA MET A 33 2.10 5.48 10.83
C MET A 33 2.27 5.98 12.26
N LEU A 34 1.21 5.97 13.04
CA LEU A 34 1.29 6.36 14.45
C LEU A 34 2.13 5.38 15.27
N ASP A 35 2.10 4.09 14.91
CA ASP A 35 2.89 3.07 15.59
C ASP A 35 4.35 3.06 15.14
N TYR A 36 4.59 3.11 13.82
CA TYR A 36 5.92 2.90 13.26
C TYR A 36 6.71 4.19 13.00
N GLY A 37 6.02 5.29 12.67
CA GLY A 37 6.69 6.50 12.19
C GLY A 37 7.26 6.30 10.80
N THR A 38 8.22 7.14 10.42
CA THR A 38 8.77 7.15 9.05
C THR A 38 10.04 6.30 8.87
N GLY A 39 10.71 5.94 9.98
CA GLY A 39 12.06 5.34 9.95
C GLY A 39 12.14 3.98 9.27
N ASN A 40 11.08 3.18 9.34
CA ASN A 40 11.06 1.86 8.74
C ASN A 40 11.09 1.90 7.20
N ILE A 41 10.67 3.00 6.62
CA ILE A 41 10.68 3.22 5.17
C ILE A 41 11.94 3.99 4.74
N SER A 42 12.26 5.07 5.46
CA SER A 42 13.45 5.89 5.15
C SER A 42 14.77 5.21 5.49
N LEU A 43 14.72 4.15 6.33
CA LEU A 43 15.90 3.38 6.75
C LEU A 43 16.95 4.27 7.43
N GLY A 44 16.46 5.26 8.18
CA GLY A 44 17.31 6.16 8.94
C GLY A 44 17.86 7.35 8.17
N SER A 45 17.52 7.50 6.90
CA SER A 45 17.97 8.63 6.08
C SER A 45 16.93 9.75 6.08
N THR A 46 17.34 10.93 5.60
CA THR A 46 16.44 12.07 5.41
C THR A 46 15.75 12.04 4.06
N LEU A 47 16.16 11.09 3.19
CA LEU A 47 15.64 10.96 1.81
C LEU A 47 15.91 12.19 0.93
N GLU A 48 16.92 12.96 1.28
CA GLU A 48 17.35 14.12 0.47
C GLU A 48 18.28 13.71 -0.67
N ASP A 49 19.08 12.67 -0.44
CA ASP A 49 20.01 12.14 -1.43
C ASP A 49 19.28 11.16 -2.37
N PRO A 50 19.43 11.30 -3.71
CA PRO A 50 18.81 10.37 -4.66
C PRO A 50 19.15 8.90 -4.42
N GLU A 51 20.34 8.60 -3.92
CA GLU A 51 20.72 7.21 -3.58
C GLU A 51 19.92 6.69 -2.40
N ASP A 52 19.63 7.53 -1.41
CA ASP A 52 18.81 7.16 -0.26
C ASP A 52 17.36 6.90 -0.70
N VAL A 53 16.84 7.72 -1.60
CA VAL A 53 15.51 7.52 -2.19
C VAL A 53 15.45 6.19 -2.92
N LYS A 54 16.44 5.90 -3.75
CA LYS A 54 16.53 4.64 -4.49
C LYS A 54 16.59 3.44 -3.55
N PHE A 55 17.36 3.54 -2.49
CA PHE A 55 17.49 2.47 -1.50
C PHE A 55 16.15 2.23 -0.78
N SER A 56 15.48 3.30 -0.37
CA SER A 56 14.17 3.22 0.28
C SER A 56 13.13 2.59 -0.65
N VAL A 57 13.07 3.02 -1.90
CA VAL A 57 12.13 2.49 -2.89
C VAL A 57 12.41 1.01 -3.17
N THR A 58 13.70 0.64 -3.23
CA THR A 58 14.10 -0.78 -3.38
C THR A 58 13.59 -1.61 -2.20
N GLY A 59 13.70 -1.08 -0.97
CA GLY A 59 13.16 -1.72 0.22
C GLY A 59 11.66 -1.93 0.15
N ILE A 60 10.94 -0.94 -0.37
CA ILE A 60 9.49 -1.05 -0.57
C ILE A 60 9.18 -2.14 -1.60
N TRP A 61 9.94 -2.19 -2.69
CA TRP A 61 9.78 -3.23 -3.71
C TRP A 61 9.96 -4.62 -3.10
N LEU A 62 10.96 -4.81 -2.26
CA LEU A 62 11.18 -6.09 -1.58
C LEU A 62 10.01 -6.49 -0.69
N ARG A 63 9.40 -5.52 0.01
CA ARG A 63 8.20 -5.78 0.81
C ARG A 63 7.02 -6.20 -0.05
N CYS A 64 6.84 -5.56 -1.20
CA CYS A 64 5.82 -5.97 -2.17
C CYS A 64 6.06 -7.39 -2.67
N ASN A 65 7.31 -7.72 -2.96
CA ASN A 65 7.70 -9.05 -3.42
C ASN A 65 7.34 -10.13 -2.38
N ASP A 66 7.56 -9.84 -1.09
CA ASP A 66 7.18 -10.77 -0.02
C ASP A 66 5.67 -11.00 0.02
N LYS A 67 4.88 -9.94 -0.14
CA LYS A 67 3.42 -10.06 -0.17
C LYS A 67 2.93 -10.80 -1.40
N ILE A 68 3.55 -10.58 -2.55
CA ILE A 68 3.23 -11.29 -3.79
C ILE A 68 3.51 -12.79 -3.60
N ASN A 69 4.65 -13.13 -3.01
CA ASN A 69 5.01 -14.52 -2.74
C ASN A 69 4.02 -15.18 -1.78
N ARG A 70 3.59 -14.45 -0.76
CA ARG A 70 2.56 -14.92 0.18
C ARG A 70 1.24 -15.18 -0.55
N LEU A 71 0.80 -14.25 -1.41
CA LEU A 71 -0.43 -14.41 -2.20
C LEU A 71 -0.37 -15.66 -3.06
N LYS A 72 0.76 -15.90 -3.71
CA LYS A 72 0.97 -17.08 -4.54
C LYS A 72 0.70 -18.36 -3.74
N ASN A 73 1.23 -18.44 -2.52
CA ASN A 73 1.05 -19.60 -1.66
C ASN A 73 -0.37 -19.70 -1.11
N LEU A 74 -0.97 -18.58 -0.70
CA LEU A 74 -2.34 -18.56 -0.17
C LEU A 74 -3.35 -18.99 -1.24
N LEU A 75 -3.20 -18.50 -2.46
CA LEU A 75 -4.11 -18.82 -3.55
C LEU A 75 -4.03 -20.31 -3.94
N LYS A 76 -2.86 -20.93 -3.80
CA LYS A 76 -2.71 -22.39 -4.00
C LYS A 76 -3.48 -23.21 -2.97
N ARG A 77 -3.77 -22.63 -1.80
CA ARG A 77 -4.51 -23.28 -0.72
C ARG A 77 -5.93 -22.74 -0.60
N ASP A 78 -6.49 -22.22 -1.69
CA ASP A 78 -7.83 -21.64 -1.75
C ASP A 78 -8.03 -20.51 -0.72
N GLY A 79 -6.96 -19.74 -0.47
CA GLY A 79 -7.00 -18.61 0.43
C GLY A 79 -6.83 -18.94 1.91
N LYS A 80 -6.60 -20.20 2.27
CA LYS A 80 -6.38 -20.59 3.67
C LYS A 80 -5.08 -20.02 4.19
N ASN A 81 -5.15 -19.24 5.26
CA ASN A 81 -3.97 -18.71 5.94
C ASN A 81 -3.88 -19.29 7.35
N TYR A 82 -2.65 -19.57 7.79
CA TYR A 82 -2.37 -20.04 9.14
C TYR A 82 -2.13 -18.89 10.12
N VAL A 83 -1.68 -17.75 9.62
CA VAL A 83 -1.40 -16.57 10.44
C VAL A 83 -2.60 -15.65 10.41
N LYS A 84 -3.18 -15.41 11.59
CA LYS A 84 -4.35 -14.55 11.74
C LYS A 84 -4.00 -13.11 11.34
N GLY A 85 -4.89 -12.46 10.58
CA GLY A 85 -4.71 -11.08 10.14
C GLY A 85 -3.77 -10.91 8.96
N GLU A 86 -3.35 -12.01 8.32
CA GLU A 86 -2.46 -11.97 7.17
C GLU A 86 -3.02 -12.78 6.01
N GLY A 87 -4.31 -12.59 5.72
CA GLY A 87 -5.01 -13.28 4.64
C GLY A 87 -4.79 -12.63 3.27
N VAL A 88 -5.55 -13.11 2.30
CA VAL A 88 -5.47 -12.63 0.91
C VAL A 88 -5.80 -11.15 0.81
N GLU A 89 -6.91 -10.71 1.42
CA GLU A 89 -7.31 -9.30 1.37
C GLU A 89 -6.28 -8.39 2.04
N ASP A 90 -5.76 -8.80 3.20
CA ASP A 90 -4.73 -8.04 3.92
C ASP A 90 -3.49 -7.84 3.06
N SER A 91 -3.08 -8.89 2.35
CA SER A 91 -1.91 -8.82 1.48
C SER A 91 -2.12 -7.85 0.31
N PHE A 92 -3.32 -7.84 -0.29
CA PHE A 92 -3.63 -6.89 -1.36
C PHE A 92 -3.67 -5.46 -0.85
N ILE A 93 -4.24 -5.22 0.32
CA ILE A 93 -4.28 -3.88 0.92
C ILE A 93 -2.85 -3.41 1.20
N ASP A 94 -2.00 -4.27 1.74
CA ASP A 94 -0.61 -3.94 2.02
C ASP A 94 0.15 -3.58 0.74
N ILE A 95 0.00 -4.34 -0.33
CA ILE A 95 0.64 -4.04 -1.62
C ILE A 95 0.16 -2.70 -2.15
N SER A 96 -1.13 -2.43 -2.07
CA SER A 96 -1.71 -1.17 -2.50
C SER A 96 -1.13 0.01 -1.70
N ASN A 97 -1.04 -0.12 -0.38
CA ASN A 97 -0.47 0.90 0.48
C ASN A 97 1.02 1.10 0.21
N TYR A 98 1.79 0.04 -0.03
CA TYR A 98 3.20 0.16 -0.39
C TYR A 98 3.39 0.94 -1.68
N GLY A 99 2.48 0.78 -2.65
CA GLY A 99 2.51 1.57 -3.88
C GLY A 99 2.37 3.06 -3.59
N ILE A 100 1.43 3.42 -2.73
CA ILE A 100 1.22 4.82 -2.33
C ILE A 100 2.43 5.34 -1.56
N ILE A 101 2.97 4.54 -0.63
CA ILE A 101 4.15 4.89 0.15
C ILE A 101 5.35 5.18 -0.77
N ALA A 102 5.56 4.33 -1.78
CA ALA A 102 6.63 4.55 -2.76
C ALA A 102 6.47 5.90 -3.45
N LEU A 103 5.25 6.26 -3.85
CA LEU A 103 4.98 7.55 -4.47
C LEU A 103 5.26 8.71 -3.51
N LEU A 104 4.90 8.56 -2.24
CA LEU A 104 5.18 9.58 -1.23
C LEU A 104 6.69 9.79 -1.07
N VAL A 105 7.47 8.71 -1.06
CA VAL A 105 8.93 8.79 -1.00
C VAL A 105 9.47 9.50 -2.25
N MET A 106 9.02 9.07 -3.42
CA MET A 106 9.50 9.63 -4.70
C MET A 106 9.12 11.08 -4.89
N ARG A 107 8.01 11.52 -4.30
CA ARG A 107 7.52 12.91 -4.37
C ARG A 107 8.04 13.78 -3.23
N ASN A 108 9.00 13.28 -2.46
CA ASN A 108 9.59 13.99 -1.31
C ASN A 108 8.55 14.42 -0.27
N LYS A 109 7.59 13.55 0.00
CA LYS A 109 6.52 13.79 0.98
C LYS A 109 6.55 12.82 2.15
N TRP A 110 7.52 11.90 2.18
CA TRP A 110 7.66 10.95 3.29
C TRP A 110 8.40 11.62 4.45
N LYS A 111 7.70 12.50 5.17
CA LYS A 111 8.22 13.29 6.29
C LYS A 111 7.05 13.93 7.05
N LYS A 112 7.36 14.46 8.22
CA LYS A 112 6.37 15.20 8.99
C LYS A 112 6.01 16.53 8.34
#